data_f01fa51574d783273665e20d9e1c4217
#
_entry.id   f01fa51574d783273665e20d9e1c4217
#
_cell.length_a   1.000
_cell.length_b   1.000
_cell.length_c   1.000
_cell.angle_alpha   90.00
_cell.angle_beta   90.00
_cell.angle_gamma   90.00
#
_symmetry.space_group_name_H-M   'P 1'
#
loop_
_entity.id
_entity.type
_entity.pdbx_description
1 polymer ?
#
loop_
_entity_poly.entity_id
_entity_poly.type
_entity_poly.pdbx_seq_one_letter_code
_entity_poly.pdbx_strand_id
1 'polypeptide(L)'
;MKTKVFSLLVNDNAGLLSRVAGLFSRRGYNIDSITSGRTMSEGISRITVVATGDVQILTQIEKQLAKLEDVLDIKILKDGESVCRELIMVKIKANASQRAEVISVADIFRAKIVDVEKESLMLEMTGNISKVEAFLNLLSGYEILELARTGITGLSRGTDGISGMEA
;
A
#
# COMPACT_ATOMS: atom_id res chain seq x y z
N MET A 1 -16.57 9.51 -6.23
CA MET A 1 -15.20 9.53 -5.67
C MET A 1 -14.32 8.58 -6.46
N LYS A 2 -13.08 8.95 -6.71
CA LYS A 2 -12.07 8.10 -7.37
C LYS A 2 -10.86 7.96 -6.47
N THR A 3 -10.16 6.85 -6.59
CA THR A 3 -8.88 6.63 -5.89
C THR A 3 -7.75 6.79 -6.89
N LYS A 4 -6.70 7.51 -6.52
CA LYS A 4 -5.46 7.61 -7.28
C LYS A 4 -4.27 7.10 -6.45
N VAL A 5 -3.35 6.46 -7.13
CA VAL A 5 -2.07 6.02 -6.58
C VAL A 5 -0.97 6.88 -7.17
N PHE A 6 -0.36 7.69 -6.32
CA PHE A 6 0.75 8.60 -6.68
C PHE A 6 2.07 7.93 -6.33
N SER A 7 2.94 7.73 -7.30
CA SER A 7 4.30 7.26 -7.09
C SER A 7 5.26 8.45 -7.24
N LEU A 8 5.97 8.76 -6.16
CA LEU A 8 6.89 9.90 -6.08
C LEU A 8 8.32 9.38 -5.99
N LEU A 9 9.21 9.95 -6.80
CA LEU A 9 10.64 9.82 -6.62
C LEU A 9 11.14 11.08 -5.91
N VAL A 10 11.83 10.93 -4.79
CA VAL A 10 12.12 12.03 -3.88
C VAL A 10 13.56 12.01 -3.36
N ASN A 11 14.11 13.20 -3.08
CA ASN A 11 15.32 13.31 -2.26
C ASN A 11 15.00 12.92 -0.81
N ASP A 12 15.75 11.98 -0.25
CA ASP A 12 15.53 11.44 1.10
C ASP A 12 16.06 12.42 2.18
N ASN A 13 15.43 13.57 2.27
CA ASN A 13 15.78 14.61 3.23
C ASN A 13 14.94 14.51 4.50
N ALA A 14 15.52 14.91 5.62
CA ALA A 14 14.79 14.98 6.89
C ALA A 14 13.55 15.88 6.79
N GLY A 15 12.42 15.40 7.30
CA GLY A 15 11.14 16.12 7.29
C GLY A 15 10.33 15.99 6.00
N LEU A 16 10.79 15.25 5.01
CA LEU A 16 10.07 15.05 3.76
C LEU A 16 8.66 14.48 3.96
N LEU A 17 8.52 13.42 4.76
CA LEU A 17 7.22 12.80 5.05
C LEU A 17 6.28 13.80 5.75
N SER A 18 6.80 14.64 6.64
CA SER A 18 6.01 15.71 7.27
C SER A 18 5.52 16.74 6.27
N ARG A 19 6.35 17.10 5.27
CA ARG A 19 5.93 18.02 4.20
C ARG A 19 4.87 17.42 3.30
N VAL A 20 5.02 16.16 2.91
CA VAL A 20 4.01 15.43 2.12
C VAL A 20 2.71 15.32 2.91
N ALA A 21 2.74 14.83 4.14
CA ALA A 21 1.56 14.70 4.98
C ALA A 21 0.91 16.06 5.27
N GLY A 22 1.71 17.09 5.54
CA GLY A 22 1.22 18.46 5.78
C GLY A 22 0.51 19.08 4.60
N LEU A 23 0.87 18.70 3.37
CA LEU A 23 0.17 19.14 2.16
C LEU A 23 -1.28 18.64 2.14
N PHE A 24 -1.51 17.39 2.51
CA PHE A 24 -2.85 16.79 2.61
C PHE A 24 -3.63 17.40 3.78
N SER A 25 -3.02 17.44 4.95
CA SER A 25 -3.66 17.93 6.20
C SER A 25 -4.15 19.37 6.09
N ARG A 26 -3.35 20.27 5.52
CA ARG A 26 -3.72 21.68 5.37
C ARG A 26 -4.92 21.92 4.45
N ARG A 27 -5.22 20.96 3.58
CA ARG A 27 -6.35 21.03 2.63
C ARG A 27 -7.53 20.15 3.04
N GLY A 28 -7.45 19.49 4.20
CA GLY A 28 -8.47 18.56 4.66
C GLY A 28 -8.61 17.29 3.81
N TYR A 29 -7.55 16.92 3.08
CA TYR A 29 -7.53 15.69 2.29
C TYR A 29 -7.00 14.53 3.13
N ASN A 30 -7.61 13.36 2.97
CA ASN A 30 -7.17 12.15 3.65
C ASN A 30 -6.14 11.38 2.81
N ILE A 31 -5.15 10.82 3.49
CA ILE A 31 -4.24 9.82 2.93
C ILE A 31 -4.79 8.45 3.31
N ASP A 32 -5.16 7.64 2.32
CA ASP A 32 -5.65 6.28 2.55
C ASP A 32 -4.51 5.34 2.92
N SER A 33 -3.36 5.48 2.24
CA SER A 33 -2.12 4.80 2.61
C SER A 33 -0.89 5.56 2.11
N ILE A 34 0.24 5.35 2.78
CA ILE A 34 1.54 5.88 2.39
C ILE A 34 2.61 4.83 2.68
N THR A 35 3.46 4.57 1.68
CA THR A 35 4.65 3.73 1.82
C THR A 35 5.88 4.50 1.42
N SER A 36 7.01 4.23 2.04
CA SER A 36 8.29 4.85 1.70
C SER A 36 9.40 3.81 1.76
N GLY A 37 10.28 3.83 0.79
CA GLY A 37 11.43 2.94 0.73
C GLY A 37 12.56 3.56 -0.10
N ARG A 38 13.80 3.20 0.23
CA ARG A 38 14.97 3.62 -0.53
C ARG A 38 14.97 2.99 -1.91
N THR A 39 15.51 3.70 -2.90
CA THR A 39 15.76 3.19 -4.24
C THR A 39 17.19 2.63 -4.34
N MET A 40 17.58 2.19 -5.52
CA MET A 40 18.97 1.79 -5.80
C MET A 40 19.92 2.99 -5.85
N SER A 41 19.40 4.20 -6.04
CA SER A 41 20.16 5.44 -6.04
C SER A 41 20.31 5.99 -4.63
N GLU A 42 21.55 6.30 -4.24
CA GLU A 42 21.84 6.85 -2.91
C GLU A 42 21.13 8.22 -2.71
N GLY A 43 20.54 8.41 -1.54
CA GLY A 43 19.82 9.65 -1.19
C GLY A 43 18.46 9.82 -1.88
N ILE A 44 18.00 8.80 -2.62
CA ILE A 44 16.69 8.83 -3.30
C ILE A 44 15.79 7.76 -2.75
N SER A 45 14.56 8.15 -2.42
CA SER A 45 13.50 7.26 -1.96
C SER A 45 12.28 7.30 -2.88
N ARG A 46 11.51 6.24 -2.88
CA ARG A 46 10.19 6.19 -3.49
C ARG A 46 9.13 6.28 -2.42
N ILE A 47 8.18 7.20 -2.60
CA ILE A 47 6.97 7.29 -1.78
C ILE A 47 5.78 6.97 -2.65
N THR A 48 4.92 6.06 -2.19
CA THR A 48 3.65 5.77 -2.83
C THR A 48 2.54 6.25 -1.92
N VAL A 49 1.72 7.18 -2.41
CA VAL A 49 0.59 7.76 -1.68
C VAL A 49 -0.70 7.36 -2.37
N VAL A 50 -1.65 6.86 -1.60
CA VAL A 50 -3.00 6.58 -2.08
C VAL A 50 -3.96 7.58 -1.47
N ALA A 51 -4.76 8.22 -2.30
CA ALA A 51 -5.77 9.18 -1.87
C ALA A 51 -7.07 9.00 -2.67
N THR A 52 -8.19 9.17 -1.98
CA THR A 52 -9.54 9.12 -2.56
C THR A 52 -10.18 10.49 -2.50
N GLY A 53 -10.79 10.91 -3.60
CA GLY A 53 -11.47 12.21 -3.69
C GLY A 53 -12.13 12.43 -5.03
N ASP A 54 -12.64 13.64 -5.22
CA ASP A 54 -13.14 14.10 -6.51
C ASP A 54 -11.99 14.34 -7.48
N VAL A 55 -12.27 14.29 -8.77
CA VAL A 55 -11.26 14.46 -9.82
C VAL A 55 -10.51 15.79 -9.69
N GLN A 56 -11.20 16.86 -9.33
CA GLN A 56 -10.58 18.17 -9.12
C GLN A 56 -9.61 18.16 -7.94
N ILE A 57 -10.01 17.55 -6.83
CA ILE A 57 -9.19 17.39 -5.62
C ILE A 57 -7.93 16.59 -5.94
N LEU A 58 -8.08 15.43 -6.58
CA LEU A 58 -6.97 14.55 -6.94
C LEU A 58 -5.99 15.23 -7.91
N THR A 59 -6.50 16.03 -8.84
CA THR A 59 -5.66 16.82 -9.77
C THR A 59 -4.91 17.94 -9.04
N GLN A 60 -5.53 18.56 -8.05
CA GLN A 60 -4.83 19.56 -7.21
C GLN A 60 -3.75 18.95 -6.36
N ILE A 61 -4.00 17.77 -5.76
CA ILE A 61 -3.00 17.01 -5.00
C ILE A 61 -1.78 16.72 -5.88
N GLU A 62 -1.99 16.19 -7.08
CA GLU A 62 -0.93 15.90 -8.04
C GLU A 62 -0.05 17.14 -8.32
N LYS A 63 -0.68 18.25 -8.64
CA LYS A 63 0.00 19.51 -8.91
C LYS A 63 0.78 20.05 -7.70
N GLN A 64 0.25 19.88 -6.51
CA GLN A 64 0.88 20.35 -5.28
C GLN A 64 2.05 19.44 -4.87
N LEU A 65 1.92 18.12 -5.04
CA LEU A 65 3.02 17.19 -4.82
C LEU A 65 4.19 17.47 -5.77
N ALA A 66 3.90 17.74 -7.06
CA ALA A 66 4.91 18.07 -8.05
C ALA A 66 5.66 19.39 -7.76
N LYS A 67 5.11 20.27 -6.91
CA LYS A 67 5.74 21.53 -6.51
C LYS A 67 6.65 21.42 -5.28
N LEU A 68 6.63 20.29 -4.58
CA LEU A 68 7.54 20.09 -3.45
C LEU A 68 8.96 19.98 -3.95
N GLU A 69 9.87 20.75 -3.34
CA GLU A 69 11.28 20.83 -3.76
C GLU A 69 11.99 19.47 -3.76
N ASP A 70 11.63 18.62 -2.79
CA ASP A 70 12.21 17.27 -2.67
C ASP A 70 11.64 16.26 -3.68
N VAL A 71 10.55 16.57 -4.37
CA VAL A 71 9.92 15.67 -5.36
C VAL A 71 10.63 15.83 -6.70
N LEU A 72 11.38 14.81 -7.10
CA LEU A 72 12.11 14.75 -8.36
C LEU A 72 11.20 14.44 -9.53
N ASP A 73 10.29 13.51 -9.34
CA ASP A 73 9.31 13.10 -10.34
C ASP A 73 8.07 12.50 -9.69
N ILE A 74 6.96 12.51 -10.42
CA ILE A 74 5.67 11.98 -9.98
C ILE A 74 5.02 11.21 -11.13
N LYS A 75 4.52 10.02 -10.82
CA LYS A 75 3.76 9.20 -11.75
C LYS A 75 2.47 8.70 -11.11
N ILE A 76 1.38 8.77 -11.87
CA ILE A 76 0.10 8.15 -11.48
C ILE A 76 0.11 6.69 -11.92
N LEU A 77 -0.06 5.78 -10.98
CA LEU A 77 -0.18 4.36 -11.26
C LEU A 77 -1.64 4.03 -11.57
N LYS A 78 -1.93 3.78 -12.86
CA LYS A 78 -3.28 3.49 -13.33
C LYS A 78 -3.54 2.00 -13.39
N ASP A 79 -4.79 1.62 -13.16
CA ASP A 79 -5.24 0.24 -13.34
C ASP A 79 -4.95 -0.25 -14.77
N GLY A 80 -4.47 -1.50 -14.88
CA GLY A 80 -4.08 -2.10 -16.15
C GLY A 80 -2.70 -1.68 -16.66
N GLU A 81 -2.26 -0.44 -16.41
CA GLU A 81 -0.95 0.09 -16.83
C GLU A 81 0.14 -0.08 -15.75
N SER A 82 -0.24 -0.54 -14.56
CA SER A 82 0.66 -0.70 -13.40
C SER A 82 0.40 -2.00 -12.64
N VAL A 83 1.36 -2.38 -11.81
CA VAL A 83 1.24 -3.47 -10.85
C VAL A 83 1.38 -2.88 -9.46
N CYS A 84 0.30 -2.94 -8.69
CA CYS A 84 0.28 -2.50 -7.30
C CYS A 84 0.10 -3.69 -6.37
N ARG A 85 0.79 -3.68 -5.25
CA ARG A 85 0.75 -4.73 -4.23
C ARG A 85 0.77 -4.13 -2.83
N GLU A 86 0.20 -4.87 -1.91
CA GLU A 86 0.20 -4.61 -0.48
C GLU A 86 0.52 -5.92 0.25
N LEU A 87 1.30 -5.85 1.31
CA LEU A 87 1.47 -6.94 2.26
C LEU A 87 0.53 -6.72 3.43
N ILE A 88 -0.18 -7.77 3.83
CA ILE A 88 -0.95 -7.80 5.07
C ILE A 88 -0.50 -8.94 5.97
N MET A 89 -0.60 -8.71 7.28
CA MET A 89 -0.43 -9.73 8.31
C MET A 89 -1.69 -9.74 9.18
N VAL A 90 -2.30 -10.91 9.33
CA VAL A 90 -3.55 -11.09 10.07
C VAL A 90 -3.33 -12.13 11.16
N LYS A 91 -3.60 -11.76 12.40
CA LYS A 91 -3.64 -12.69 13.52
C LYS A 91 -5.08 -13.02 13.86
N ILE A 92 -5.41 -14.29 13.82
CA ILE A 92 -6.77 -14.81 14.00
C ILE A 92 -6.80 -15.70 15.23
N LYS A 93 -7.85 -15.56 16.03
CA LYS A 93 -8.17 -16.54 17.05
C LYS A 93 -8.78 -17.77 16.38
N ALA A 94 -8.14 -18.91 16.53
CA ALA A 94 -8.59 -20.17 15.98
C ALA A 94 -8.12 -21.34 16.86
N ASN A 95 -9.07 -22.13 17.31
CA ASN A 95 -8.76 -23.36 18.04
C ASN A 95 -8.41 -24.51 17.07
N ALA A 96 -8.08 -25.69 17.63
CA ALA A 96 -7.68 -26.85 16.83
C ALA A 96 -8.74 -27.28 15.79
N SER A 97 -10.03 -27.14 16.09
CA SER A 97 -11.11 -27.52 15.17
C SER A 97 -11.30 -26.54 14.01
N GLN A 98 -10.93 -25.28 14.18
CA GLN A 98 -11.07 -24.22 13.16
C GLN A 98 -9.85 -24.12 12.24
N ARG A 99 -8.71 -24.69 12.62
CA ARG A 99 -7.43 -24.54 11.88
C ARG A 99 -7.51 -25.03 10.44
N ALA A 100 -8.12 -26.19 10.21
CA ALA A 100 -8.20 -26.77 8.86
C ALA A 100 -8.96 -25.85 7.89
N GLU A 101 -10.02 -25.21 8.36
CA GLU A 101 -10.81 -24.29 7.57
C GLU A 101 -10.02 -23.00 7.25
N VAL A 102 -9.34 -22.43 8.25
CA VAL A 102 -8.48 -21.25 8.06
C VAL A 102 -7.33 -21.55 7.08
N ILE A 103 -6.71 -22.73 7.21
CA ILE A 103 -5.65 -23.17 6.28
C ILE A 103 -6.21 -23.29 4.85
N SER A 104 -7.41 -23.81 4.68
CA SER A 104 -8.04 -23.91 3.34
C SER A 104 -8.27 -22.52 2.73
N VAL A 105 -8.72 -21.54 3.51
CA VAL A 105 -8.85 -20.15 3.04
C VAL A 105 -7.47 -19.58 2.67
N ALA A 106 -6.46 -19.81 3.50
CA ALA A 106 -5.09 -19.36 3.21
C ALA A 106 -4.57 -19.93 1.88
N ASP A 107 -4.77 -21.21 1.63
CA ASP A 107 -4.33 -21.89 0.40
C ASP A 107 -5.00 -21.30 -0.85
N ILE A 108 -6.29 -21.00 -0.81
CA ILE A 108 -7.05 -20.38 -1.92
C ILE A 108 -6.41 -19.05 -2.32
N PHE A 109 -6.01 -18.24 -1.36
CA PHE A 109 -5.41 -16.92 -1.59
C PHE A 109 -3.89 -16.95 -1.71
N ARG A 110 -3.26 -18.12 -1.59
CA ARG A 110 -1.81 -18.28 -1.51
C ARG A 110 -1.20 -17.44 -0.37
N ALA A 111 -1.93 -17.35 0.73
CA ALA A 111 -1.42 -16.79 1.96
C ALA A 111 -0.51 -17.79 2.65
N LYS A 112 0.44 -17.30 3.43
CA LYS A 112 1.33 -18.14 4.22
C LYS A 112 0.93 -18.08 5.69
N ILE A 113 1.01 -19.22 6.37
CA ILE A 113 0.91 -19.28 7.81
C ILE A 113 2.31 -19.08 8.36
N VAL A 114 2.51 -18.01 9.14
CA VAL A 114 3.83 -17.60 9.64
C VAL A 114 3.98 -17.82 11.16
N ASP A 115 2.88 -18.05 11.85
CA ASP A 115 2.87 -18.42 13.26
C ASP A 115 1.68 -19.29 13.59
N VAL A 116 1.88 -20.30 14.45
CA VAL A 116 0.85 -21.23 14.90
C VAL A 116 0.95 -21.40 16.41
N GLU A 117 -0.10 -21.02 17.12
CA GLU A 117 -0.27 -21.24 18.54
C GLU A 117 -1.53 -22.10 18.83
N LYS A 118 -1.73 -22.47 20.09
CA LYS A 118 -2.88 -23.33 20.47
C LYS A 118 -4.22 -22.70 20.09
N GLU A 119 -4.34 -21.39 20.23
CA GLU A 119 -5.59 -20.64 20.08
C GLU A 119 -5.49 -19.54 19.01
N SER A 120 -4.41 -19.51 18.24
CA SER A 120 -4.23 -18.47 17.20
C SER A 120 -3.39 -18.95 16.02
N LEU A 121 -3.63 -18.30 14.88
CA LEU A 121 -2.84 -18.40 13.66
C LEU A 121 -2.49 -17.00 13.18
N MET A 122 -1.28 -16.81 12.68
CA MET A 122 -0.90 -15.60 11.97
C MET A 122 -0.65 -15.94 10.50
N LEU A 123 -1.31 -15.19 9.63
CA LEU A 123 -1.21 -15.32 8.18
C LEU A 123 -0.59 -14.07 7.57
N GLU A 124 0.23 -14.26 6.54
CA GLU A 124 0.68 -13.16 5.69
C GLU A 124 0.23 -13.37 4.25
N MET A 125 -0.10 -12.29 3.57
CA MET A 125 -0.50 -12.33 2.17
C MET A 125 -0.06 -11.06 1.45
N THR A 126 0.33 -11.23 0.19
CA THR A 126 0.59 -10.13 -0.74
C THR A 126 -0.44 -10.17 -1.86
N GLY A 127 -1.02 -9.03 -2.18
CA GLY A 127 -2.02 -8.93 -3.24
C GLY A 127 -2.34 -7.48 -3.62
N ASN A 128 -3.18 -7.34 -4.65
CA ASN A 128 -3.83 -6.07 -4.95
C ASN A 128 -4.99 -5.83 -3.97
N ILE A 129 -5.57 -4.64 -3.99
CA ILE A 129 -6.65 -4.24 -3.07
C ILE A 129 -7.79 -5.25 -3.09
N SER A 130 -8.30 -5.63 -4.27
CA SER A 130 -9.45 -6.51 -4.39
C SER A 130 -9.18 -7.91 -3.83
N LYS A 131 -7.97 -8.44 -4.01
CA LYS A 131 -7.56 -9.72 -3.42
C LYS A 131 -7.47 -9.63 -1.89
N VAL A 132 -6.90 -8.54 -1.36
CA VAL A 132 -6.80 -8.31 0.09
C VAL A 132 -8.18 -8.21 0.73
N GLU A 133 -9.08 -7.43 0.14
CA GLU A 133 -10.44 -7.26 0.66
C GLU A 133 -11.24 -8.58 0.60
N ALA A 134 -11.12 -9.36 -0.49
CA ALA A 134 -11.74 -10.66 -0.60
C ALA A 134 -11.23 -11.65 0.46
N PHE A 135 -9.93 -11.65 0.73
CA PHE A 135 -9.33 -12.48 1.78
C PHE A 135 -9.84 -12.11 3.16
N LEU A 136 -9.80 -10.83 3.51
CA LEU A 136 -10.31 -10.34 4.80
C LEU A 136 -11.80 -10.60 4.98
N ASN A 137 -12.57 -10.50 3.90
CA ASN A 137 -14.01 -10.80 3.93
C ASN A 137 -14.29 -12.29 4.24
N LEU A 138 -13.53 -13.23 3.68
CA LEU A 138 -13.66 -14.65 4.01
C LEU A 138 -13.20 -14.96 5.44
N LEU A 139 -12.33 -14.15 6.01
CA LEU A 139 -11.90 -14.28 7.42
C LEU A 139 -12.85 -13.58 8.42
N SER A 140 -13.87 -12.88 7.96
CA SER A 140 -14.79 -12.10 8.81
C SER A 140 -15.63 -12.97 9.77
N GLY A 141 -15.73 -14.28 9.52
CA GLY A 141 -16.37 -15.24 10.44
C GLY A 141 -15.52 -15.61 11.64
N TYR A 142 -14.25 -15.21 11.69
CA TYR A 142 -13.32 -15.45 12.79
C TYR A 142 -13.04 -14.16 13.57
N GLU A 143 -12.65 -14.30 14.83
CA GLU A 143 -12.17 -13.18 15.63
C GLU A 143 -10.76 -12.76 15.15
N ILE A 144 -10.67 -11.60 14.50
CA ILE A 144 -9.39 -11.01 14.13
C ILE A 144 -8.81 -10.31 15.36
N LEU A 145 -7.70 -10.83 15.87
CA LEU A 145 -7.02 -10.28 17.04
C LEU A 145 -6.20 -9.05 16.67
N GLU A 146 -5.57 -9.07 15.50
CA GLU A 146 -4.68 -8.00 15.06
C GLU A 146 -4.53 -8.01 13.53
N LEU A 147 -4.43 -6.84 12.93
CA LEU A 147 -4.20 -6.66 11.49
C LEU A 147 -3.13 -5.60 11.28
N ALA A 148 -2.11 -5.93 10.50
CA ALA A 148 -1.11 -4.98 10.01
C ALA A 148 -1.14 -4.93 8.49
N ARG A 149 -1.05 -3.72 7.94
CA ARG A 149 -1.02 -3.46 6.48
C ARG A 149 0.14 -2.53 6.16
N THR A 150 0.88 -2.82 5.09
CA THR A 150 1.92 -1.91 4.61
C THR A 150 1.35 -0.67 3.92
N GLY A 151 0.17 -0.79 3.33
CA GLY A 151 -0.28 0.12 2.29
C GLY A 151 0.26 -0.30 0.92
N ILE A 152 -0.22 0.37 -0.12
CA ILE A 152 0.07 0.00 -1.51
C ILE A 152 1.42 0.57 -1.93
N THR A 153 2.21 -0.28 -2.59
CA THR A 153 3.34 0.10 -3.43
C THR A 153 3.16 -0.45 -4.83
N GLY A 154 3.80 0.14 -5.83
CA GLY A 154 3.64 -0.35 -7.20
C GLY A 154 4.57 0.31 -8.20
N LEU A 155 4.60 -0.26 -9.39
CA LEU A 155 5.36 0.20 -10.53
C LEU A 155 4.49 0.15 -11.80
N SER A 156 4.78 1.02 -12.75
CA SER A 156 4.20 0.91 -14.09
C SER A 156 4.71 -0.33 -14.81
N ARG A 157 3.89 -0.85 -15.72
CA ARG A 157 4.24 -2.01 -16.56
C ARG A 157 5.19 -1.60 -17.69
N GLY A 158 5.88 -2.59 -18.22
CA GLY A 158 6.76 -2.43 -19.37
C GLY A 158 8.03 -1.63 -19.03
N THR A 159 8.53 -0.91 -20.01
CA THR A 159 9.74 -0.08 -19.89
C THR A 159 9.45 1.34 -19.40
N ASP A 160 8.19 1.70 -19.22
CA ASP A 160 7.77 3.00 -18.70
C ASP A 160 8.10 3.09 -17.21
N GLY A 161 9.11 3.90 -16.89
CA GLY A 161 9.51 4.20 -15.51
C GLY A 161 9.21 5.65 -15.14
N ILE A 162 9.54 6.03 -13.92
CA ILE A 162 9.75 7.42 -13.56
C ILE A 162 11.03 7.87 -14.25
N SER A 163 10.96 9.01 -14.94
CA SER A 163 11.97 9.44 -15.91
C SER A 163 13.39 9.52 -15.35
N GLY A 164 14.33 8.95 -16.09
CA GLY A 164 15.74 9.34 -16.11
C GLY A 164 16.62 8.89 -14.96
N MET A 165 16.11 8.20 -13.96
CA MET A 165 16.91 7.62 -12.87
C MET A 165 16.68 6.12 -12.75
N GLU A 166 17.74 5.37 -12.55
CA GLU A 166 17.68 3.98 -12.10
C GLU A 166 17.10 3.99 -10.67
N ALA A 167 15.77 3.83 -10.56
CA ALA A 167 15.05 3.87 -9.31
C ALA A 167 14.70 2.45 -8.85
#